data_0713505932fbe8586bfebb58c9cf4025
#
_entry.id   0713505932fbe8586bfebb58c9cf4025
#
_cell.length_a   1.000
_cell.length_b   1.000
_cell.length_c   1.000
_cell.angle_alpha   90.00
_cell.angle_beta   90.00
_cell.angle_gamma   90.00
#
_symmetry.space_group_name_H-M   'P 1'
#
loop_
_entity.id
_entity.type
_entity.pdbx_description
1 polymer ?
#
loop_
_entity_poly.entity_id
_entity_poly.type
_entity_poly.pdbx_seq_one_letter_code
_entity_poly.pdbx_strand_id
1 'polypeptide(L)'
;MWYVAGSNQQDYLIHGYCESPDGRSNWTKHKVFAPPDLKLFDFRPIKAADGYEAVFSRVWIAPSEPPSETGLWWCRCDHPSNEFSDWCNPVQIMTAENQGWHSGPWKPSVQYSEADPNRMFVFFDGIYKTNEPSPFPFRFTLGCLELVRPTPP
;
A
#
# COMPACT_ATOMS: atom_id res chain seq x y z
N MET A 1 -11.48 -9.30 -0.79
CA MET A 1 -10.56 -8.82 0.29
C MET A 1 -9.14 -9.18 -0.09
N TRP A 2 -8.24 -8.22 -0.03
CA TRP A 2 -6.79 -8.41 -0.19
C TRP A 2 -6.15 -8.51 1.18
N TYR A 3 -5.16 -9.37 1.33
CA TYR A 3 -4.48 -9.60 2.61
C TYR A 3 -3.00 -9.92 2.43
N VAL A 4 -2.21 -9.60 3.43
CA VAL A 4 -0.81 -9.99 3.52
C VAL A 4 -0.72 -11.32 4.23
N ALA A 5 0.01 -12.27 3.66
CA ALA A 5 0.35 -13.53 4.30
C ALA A 5 1.87 -13.73 4.24
N GLY A 6 2.48 -13.99 5.38
CA GLY A 6 3.87 -14.41 5.46
C GLY A 6 4.00 -15.92 5.27
N SER A 7 5.02 -16.38 4.56
CA SER A 7 5.47 -17.77 4.61
C SER A 7 6.67 -17.89 5.54
N ASN A 8 6.85 -19.04 6.18
CA ASN A 8 8.00 -19.31 7.08
C ASN A 8 9.36 -19.39 6.37
N GLN A 9 9.41 -19.16 5.07
CA GLN A 9 10.60 -19.24 4.25
C GLN A 9 10.81 -17.93 3.49
N GLN A 10 11.48 -16.99 4.13
CA GLN A 10 12.22 -15.85 3.57
C GLN A 10 11.51 -14.88 2.59
N ASP A 11 10.39 -15.22 1.97
CA ASP A 11 9.66 -14.35 1.05
C ASP A 11 8.44 -13.75 1.75
N TYR A 12 8.64 -12.58 2.31
CA TYR A 12 7.78 -11.98 3.33
C TYR A 12 6.45 -11.43 2.85
N LEU A 13 6.17 -11.42 1.55
CA LEU A 13 5.07 -10.61 1.03
C LEU A 13 4.25 -11.36 -0.02
N ILE A 14 3.54 -12.40 0.41
CA ILE A 14 2.50 -12.98 -0.43
C ILE A 14 1.22 -12.20 -0.18
N HIS A 15 0.86 -11.36 -1.15
CA HIS A 15 -0.46 -10.75 -1.16
C HIS A 15 -1.45 -11.77 -1.69
N GLY A 16 -2.33 -12.20 -0.80
CA GLY A 16 -3.45 -13.03 -1.14
C GLY A 16 -4.70 -12.17 -1.42
N TYR A 17 -5.59 -12.75 -2.17
CA TYR A 17 -6.92 -12.23 -2.40
C TYR A 17 -7.94 -13.30 -2.01
N CYS A 18 -9.03 -12.91 -1.40
CA CYS A 18 -10.12 -13.83 -1.14
C CYS A 18 -11.49 -13.17 -1.40
N GLU A 19 -12.42 -13.98 -1.85
CA GLU A 19 -13.77 -13.59 -2.18
C GLU A 19 -14.77 -14.26 -1.26
N SER A 20 -15.86 -13.56 -0.97
CA SER A 20 -17.01 -14.09 -0.28
C SER A 20 -18.27 -13.41 -0.82
N PRO A 21 -19.35 -14.14 -1.10
CA PRO A 21 -20.60 -13.57 -1.58
C PRO A 21 -21.27 -12.61 -0.60
N ASP A 22 -21.09 -12.85 0.70
CA ASP A 22 -21.73 -12.11 1.78
C ASP A 22 -20.74 -11.35 2.68
N GLY A 23 -19.43 -11.47 2.41
CA GLY A 23 -18.35 -10.89 3.20
C GLY A 23 -18.19 -11.52 4.61
N ARG A 24 -18.89 -12.62 4.92
CA ARG A 24 -18.91 -13.26 6.23
C ARG A 24 -18.51 -14.73 6.22
N SER A 25 -18.90 -15.43 5.16
CA SER A 25 -18.73 -16.88 5.06
C SER A 25 -18.28 -17.30 3.65
N ASN A 26 -17.99 -18.59 3.46
CA ASN A 26 -17.69 -19.18 2.16
C ASN A 26 -16.56 -18.46 1.41
N TRP A 27 -15.45 -18.18 2.10
CA TRP A 27 -14.29 -17.52 1.53
C TRP A 27 -13.53 -18.42 0.58
N THR A 28 -13.45 -18.01 -0.68
CA THR A 28 -12.52 -18.60 -1.67
C THR A 28 -11.20 -17.86 -1.63
N LYS A 29 -10.10 -18.60 -1.45
CA LYS A 29 -8.75 -18.02 -1.34
C LYS A 29 -7.97 -18.19 -2.64
N HIS A 30 -7.38 -17.10 -3.10
CA HIS A 30 -6.42 -17.06 -4.20
C HIS A 30 -5.02 -16.80 -3.64
N LYS A 31 -4.03 -17.56 -4.09
CA LYS A 31 -2.74 -17.63 -3.40
C LYS A 31 -1.80 -16.45 -3.66
N VAL A 32 -1.87 -15.86 -4.82
CA VAL A 32 -0.93 -14.80 -5.24
C VAL A 32 -1.70 -13.71 -5.94
N PHE A 33 -1.59 -12.50 -5.42
CA PHE A 33 -2.14 -11.31 -6.05
C PHE A 33 -1.08 -10.56 -6.87
N ALA A 34 0.13 -10.44 -6.35
CA ALA A 34 1.21 -9.73 -6.99
C ALA A 34 2.51 -10.54 -6.96
N PRO A 35 3.41 -10.36 -7.94
CA PRO A 35 4.72 -11.01 -7.95
C PRO A 35 5.53 -10.65 -6.69
N PRO A 36 6.29 -11.61 -6.12
CA PRO A 36 7.07 -11.38 -4.89
C PRO A 36 8.15 -10.29 -5.01
N ASP A 37 8.72 -10.13 -6.19
CA ASP A 37 9.75 -9.14 -6.51
C ASP A 37 9.24 -7.69 -6.45
N LEU A 38 7.94 -7.49 -6.57
CA LEU A 38 7.30 -6.18 -6.36
C LEU A 38 7.43 -5.67 -4.92
N LYS A 39 7.71 -6.54 -3.94
CA LYS A 39 7.77 -6.19 -2.51
C LYS A 39 6.58 -5.34 -2.05
N LEU A 40 5.44 -5.59 -2.66
CA LEU A 40 4.19 -4.95 -2.33
C LEU A 40 3.78 -5.37 -0.93
N PHE A 41 3.52 -4.44 -0.03
CA PHE A 41 3.19 -4.77 1.35
C PHE A 41 1.72 -4.56 1.66
N ASP A 42 1.22 -3.38 1.60
CA ASP A 42 -0.19 -3.10 1.85
C ASP A 42 -0.85 -2.68 0.55
N PHE A 43 -2.03 -3.22 0.28
CA PHE A 43 -2.84 -2.86 -0.88
C PHE A 43 -4.21 -2.41 -0.39
N ARG A 44 -4.56 -1.15 -0.69
CA ARG A 44 -5.80 -0.50 -0.22
C ARG A 44 -6.65 -0.04 -1.38
N PRO A 45 -7.51 -0.92 -1.91
CA PRO A 45 -8.44 -0.54 -2.94
C PRO A 45 -9.58 0.31 -2.36
N ILE A 46 -10.00 1.29 -3.15
CA ILE A 46 -11.13 2.16 -2.86
C ILE A 46 -11.98 2.32 -4.13
N LYS A 47 -13.28 2.34 -3.97
CA LYS A 47 -14.19 2.57 -5.09
C LYS A 47 -14.16 4.05 -5.47
N ALA A 48 -13.87 4.32 -6.74
CA ALA A 48 -13.94 5.62 -7.36
C ALA A 48 -15.25 5.80 -8.14
N ALA A 49 -15.50 6.98 -8.67
CA ALA A 49 -16.69 7.25 -9.46
C ALA A 49 -16.74 6.42 -10.76
N ASP A 50 -15.58 6.14 -11.33
CA ASP A 50 -15.40 5.52 -12.65
C ASP A 50 -14.52 4.25 -12.58
N GLY A 51 -14.65 3.45 -11.53
CA GLY A 51 -13.87 2.22 -11.34
C GLY A 51 -13.34 2.08 -9.93
N TYR A 52 -12.11 1.61 -9.80
CA TYR A 52 -11.42 1.40 -8.55
C TYR A 52 -10.03 2.02 -8.62
N GLU A 53 -9.59 2.55 -7.51
CA GLU A 53 -8.22 2.99 -7.30
C GLU A 53 -7.61 2.23 -6.13
N ALA A 54 -6.31 2.13 -6.10
CA ALA A 54 -5.63 1.57 -4.96
C ALA A 54 -4.37 2.35 -4.64
N VAL A 55 -4.09 2.46 -3.35
CA VAL A 55 -2.78 2.88 -2.86
C VAL A 55 -2.13 1.69 -2.20
N PHE A 56 -0.88 1.48 -2.50
CA PHE A 56 -0.09 0.40 -1.92
C PHE A 56 1.30 0.89 -1.53
N SER A 57 1.93 0.18 -0.61
CA SER A 57 3.31 0.43 -0.23
C SER A 57 4.24 -0.62 -0.80
N ARG A 58 5.41 -0.17 -1.28
CA ARG A 58 6.59 -0.99 -1.48
C ARG A 58 7.54 -0.63 -0.37
N VAL A 59 7.83 -1.61 0.48
CA VAL A 59 8.56 -1.37 1.73
C VAL A 59 9.99 -1.86 1.67
N TRP A 60 10.78 -1.30 2.53
CA TRP A 60 12.16 -1.67 2.77
C TRP A 60 12.43 -1.57 4.29
N ILE A 61 13.42 -2.31 4.75
CA ILE A 61 13.88 -2.29 6.13
C ILE A 61 15.40 -2.11 6.15
N ALA A 62 15.87 -1.14 6.92
CA ALA A 62 17.31 -0.93 7.13
C ALA A 62 18.05 -2.25 7.49
N PRO A 63 19.37 -2.38 7.18
CA PRO A 63 20.33 -1.27 7.20
C PRO A 63 20.73 -0.69 5.84
N SER A 64 20.19 -1.16 4.75
CA SER A 64 20.52 -0.60 3.43
C SER A 64 19.76 0.70 3.16
N GLU A 65 20.25 1.47 2.19
CA GLU A 65 19.47 2.58 1.63
C GLU A 65 18.21 2.06 0.94
N PRO A 66 17.09 2.80 0.99
CA PRO A 66 15.88 2.39 0.33
C PRO A 66 16.07 2.39 -1.18
N PRO A 67 15.69 1.29 -1.88
CA PRO A 67 15.61 1.31 -3.33
C PRO A 67 14.70 2.43 -3.85
N SER A 68 15.00 2.98 -5.01
CA SER A 68 14.24 4.11 -5.60
C SER A 68 12.74 3.83 -5.77
N GLU A 69 12.38 2.56 -5.96
CA GLU A 69 10.99 2.13 -6.07
C GLU A 69 10.28 1.95 -4.72
N THR A 70 10.98 2.13 -3.60
CA THR A 70 10.37 2.06 -2.27
C THR A 70 9.56 3.33 -1.99
N GLY A 71 8.34 3.15 -1.49
CA GLY A 71 7.46 4.27 -1.23
C GLY A 71 5.98 3.91 -1.34
N LEU A 72 5.15 4.92 -1.52
CA LEU A 72 3.74 4.78 -1.82
C LEU A 72 3.50 4.87 -3.33
N TRP A 73 2.61 4.02 -3.78
CA TRP A 73 2.22 3.91 -5.18
C TRP A 73 0.72 3.97 -5.30
N TRP A 74 0.24 4.53 -6.39
CA TRP A 74 -1.15 4.58 -6.77
C TRP A 74 -1.34 3.86 -8.10
N CYS A 75 -2.48 3.17 -8.24
CA CYS A 75 -2.90 2.54 -9.49
C CYS A 75 -4.43 2.52 -9.56
N ARG A 76 -4.95 2.12 -10.73
CA ARG A 76 -6.40 2.01 -10.92
C ARG A 76 -6.75 0.78 -11.73
N CYS A 77 -8.03 0.38 -11.63
CA CYS A 77 -8.63 -0.70 -12.40
C CYS A 77 -10.13 -0.42 -12.61
N ASP A 78 -10.68 -0.85 -13.73
CA ASP A 78 -12.10 -0.63 -14.04
C ASP A 78 -13.02 -1.51 -13.16
N HIS A 79 -12.51 -2.61 -12.66
CA HIS A 79 -13.20 -3.57 -11.78
C HIS A 79 -12.26 -4.06 -10.67
N PRO A 80 -12.78 -4.59 -9.55
CA PRO A 80 -11.94 -5.12 -8.47
C PRO A 80 -11.31 -6.45 -8.91
N SER A 81 -10.11 -6.39 -9.51
CA SER A 81 -9.41 -7.58 -9.98
C SER A 81 -8.60 -8.25 -8.89
N ASN A 82 -8.48 -9.58 -8.98
CA ASN A 82 -7.60 -10.42 -8.18
C ASN A 82 -6.20 -10.61 -8.80
N GLU A 83 -5.95 -9.98 -9.95
CA GLU A 83 -4.66 -9.98 -10.63
C GLU A 83 -4.06 -8.57 -10.58
N PHE A 84 -2.85 -8.44 -10.04
CA PHE A 84 -2.21 -7.12 -9.94
C PHE A 84 -1.93 -6.50 -11.32
N SER A 85 -1.70 -7.32 -12.33
CA SER A 85 -1.48 -6.88 -13.72
C SER A 85 -2.65 -6.10 -14.31
N ASP A 86 -3.86 -6.28 -13.79
CA ASP A 86 -5.05 -5.55 -14.25
C ASP A 86 -5.12 -4.13 -13.67
N TRP A 87 -4.36 -3.88 -12.61
CA TRP A 87 -4.25 -2.57 -11.99
C TRP A 87 -3.22 -1.73 -12.75
N CYS A 88 -3.75 -0.94 -13.70
CA CYS A 88 -2.97 -0.24 -14.71
C CYS A 88 -2.08 0.86 -14.15
N ASN A 89 -0.93 1.02 -14.82
CA ASN A 89 -0.06 2.20 -14.71
C ASN A 89 0.25 2.62 -13.27
N PRO A 90 0.89 1.78 -12.44
CA PRO A 90 1.31 2.19 -11.11
C PRO A 90 2.21 3.42 -11.17
N VAL A 91 1.84 4.46 -10.41
CA VAL A 91 2.57 5.71 -10.29
C VAL A 91 3.09 5.84 -8.86
N GLN A 92 4.37 6.10 -8.71
CA GLN A 92 4.95 6.41 -7.41
C GLN A 92 4.49 7.80 -6.97
N ILE A 93 3.76 7.87 -5.88
CA ILE A 93 3.21 9.13 -5.32
C ILE A 93 4.04 9.67 -4.16
N MET A 94 4.92 8.84 -3.60
CA MET A 94 5.86 9.22 -2.55
C MET A 94 7.05 8.26 -2.54
N THR A 95 8.27 8.79 -2.51
CA THR A 95 9.48 7.99 -2.29
C THR A 95 9.80 7.86 -0.81
N ALA A 96 10.40 6.74 -0.42
CA ALA A 96 10.98 6.57 0.92
C ALA A 96 12.36 7.23 1.07
N GLU A 97 12.99 7.62 -0.05
CA GLU A 97 14.29 8.27 -0.03
C GLU A 97 14.26 9.59 0.74
N ASN A 98 15.35 9.86 1.47
CA ASN A 98 15.57 11.11 2.20
C ASN A 98 14.53 11.44 3.29
N GLN A 99 13.70 10.48 3.69
CA GLN A 99 12.71 10.67 4.75
C GLN A 99 13.29 10.45 6.16
N GLY A 100 14.50 9.94 6.25
CA GLY A 100 15.13 9.61 7.54
C GLY A 100 14.52 8.42 8.26
N TRP A 101 13.65 7.66 7.60
CA TRP A 101 13.01 6.49 8.19
C TRP A 101 13.96 5.30 8.29
N HIS A 102 13.73 4.49 9.31
CA HIS A 102 14.32 3.16 9.42
C HIS A 102 13.56 2.15 8.56
N SER A 103 12.27 2.37 8.37
CA SER A 103 11.38 1.51 7.58
C SER A 103 10.11 2.28 7.20
N GLY A 104 9.49 1.91 6.11
CA GLY A 104 8.25 2.51 5.63
C GLY A 104 8.30 2.92 4.17
N PRO A 105 7.26 3.64 3.68
CA PRO A 105 6.00 3.90 4.37
C PRO A 105 5.14 2.64 4.50
N TRP A 106 4.33 2.57 5.57
CA TRP A 106 3.51 1.41 5.91
C TRP A 106 2.04 1.76 5.92
N LYS A 107 1.19 0.76 5.71
CA LYS A 107 -0.24 0.76 5.98
C LYS A 107 -0.98 1.99 5.44
N PRO A 108 -0.91 2.29 4.15
CA PRO A 108 -1.68 3.40 3.60
C PRO A 108 -3.17 3.20 3.87
N SER A 109 -3.83 4.28 4.25
CA SER A 109 -5.28 4.38 4.37
C SER A 109 -5.76 5.53 3.50
N VAL A 110 -6.80 5.30 2.72
CA VAL A 110 -7.22 6.23 1.67
C VAL A 110 -8.63 6.71 1.94
N GLN A 111 -8.84 8.03 1.79
CA GLN A 111 -10.16 8.65 1.88
C GLN A 111 -10.30 9.73 0.82
N TYR A 112 -11.41 9.72 0.09
CA TYR A 112 -11.78 10.85 -0.76
C TYR A 112 -12.34 12.00 0.07
N SER A 113 -12.11 13.22 -0.41
CA SER A 113 -12.79 14.38 0.14
C SER A 113 -14.30 14.32 -0.17
N GLU A 114 -15.13 14.58 0.83
CA GLU A 114 -16.57 14.68 0.63
C GLU A 114 -16.94 15.95 -0.19
N ALA A 115 -16.12 16.98 -0.08
CA ALA A 115 -16.35 18.25 -0.78
C ALA A 115 -15.83 18.25 -2.23
N ASP A 116 -14.84 17.42 -2.55
CA ASP A 116 -14.22 17.38 -3.87
C ASP A 116 -13.81 15.92 -4.20
N PRO A 117 -14.55 15.22 -5.05
CA PRO A 117 -14.25 13.82 -5.39
C PRO A 117 -12.92 13.66 -6.17
N ASN A 118 -12.32 14.73 -6.66
CA ASN A 118 -10.99 14.67 -7.28
C ASN A 118 -9.84 14.74 -6.26
N ARG A 119 -10.16 14.96 -5.00
CA ARG A 119 -9.20 15.11 -3.92
C ARG A 119 -9.20 13.87 -3.04
N MET A 120 -8.03 13.30 -2.85
CA MET A 120 -7.83 12.10 -2.05
C MET A 120 -6.76 12.36 -0.98
N PHE A 121 -7.02 11.88 0.24
CA PHE A 121 -6.07 11.89 1.34
C PHE A 121 -5.53 10.48 1.56
N VAL A 122 -4.22 10.35 1.65
CA VAL A 122 -3.52 9.10 1.96
C VAL A 122 -2.79 9.27 3.27
N PHE A 123 -3.23 8.55 4.28
CA PHE A 123 -2.59 8.46 5.59
C PHE A 123 -1.66 7.24 5.61
N PHE A 124 -0.50 7.34 6.22
CA PHE A 124 0.49 6.27 6.26
C PHE A 124 1.40 6.38 7.48
N ASP A 125 2.06 5.28 7.83
CA ASP A 125 3.03 5.21 8.92
C ASP A 125 4.46 5.24 8.39
N GLY A 126 5.36 5.95 9.10
CA GLY A 126 6.81 5.84 8.99
C GLY A 126 7.42 5.39 10.31
N ILE A 127 8.52 4.65 10.26
CA ILE A 127 9.22 4.16 11.46
C ILE A 127 10.59 4.79 11.54
N TYR A 128 10.87 5.47 12.64
CA TYR A 128 12.18 6.01 12.99
C TYR A 128 12.85 5.14 14.04
N LYS A 129 14.14 4.90 13.89
CA LYS A 129 14.96 4.33 14.95
C LYS A 129 15.31 5.42 15.96
N THR A 130 15.14 5.14 17.23
CA THR A 130 15.55 6.03 18.32
C THR A 130 16.82 5.51 18.98
N ASN A 131 17.58 6.39 19.65
CA ASN A 131 18.72 6.02 20.46
C ASN A 131 18.33 5.70 21.92
N GLU A 132 17.05 5.56 22.20
CA GLU A 132 16.55 5.28 23.55
C GLU A 132 16.84 3.81 23.93
N PRO A 133 17.32 3.55 25.14
CA PRO A 133 17.50 2.20 25.66
C PRO A 133 16.12 1.59 25.98
N SER A 134 15.49 1.03 24.99
CA SER A 134 14.16 0.43 25.09
C SER A 134 14.14 -0.89 24.34
N PRO A 135 13.38 -1.90 24.79
CA PRO A 135 13.12 -3.08 24.00
C PRO A 135 12.42 -2.74 22.65
N PHE A 136 11.89 -1.52 22.53
CA PHE A 136 11.32 -0.96 21.30
C PHE A 136 12.02 0.37 20.94
N PRO A 137 13.21 0.35 20.29
CA PRO A 137 13.92 1.55 19.90
C PRO A 137 13.33 2.19 18.64
N PHE A 138 12.03 2.13 18.46
CA PHE A 138 11.34 2.63 17.27
C PHE A 138 10.20 3.57 17.66
N ARG A 139 10.04 4.62 16.86
CA ARG A 139 8.87 5.50 16.93
C ARG A 139 8.11 5.43 15.60
N PHE A 140 6.82 5.30 15.71
CA PHE A 140 5.90 5.42 14.59
C PHE A 140 5.45 6.86 14.45
N THR A 141 5.36 7.33 13.21
CA THR A 141 4.80 8.64 12.88
C THR A 141 3.71 8.47 11.86
N LEU A 142 2.67 9.28 11.98
CA LEU A 142 1.61 9.36 11.00
C LEU A 142 1.93 10.48 10.00
N GLY A 143 1.91 10.14 8.72
CA GLY A 143 1.98 11.07 7.61
C GLY A 143 0.65 11.16 6.87
N CYS A 144 0.48 12.25 6.12
CA CYS A 144 -0.67 12.46 5.25
C CYS A 144 -0.19 13.10 3.93
N LEU A 145 -0.64 12.52 2.82
CA LEU A 145 -0.52 13.12 1.50
C LEU A 145 -1.89 13.55 1.01
N GLU A 146 -1.93 14.70 0.38
CA GLU A 146 -3.08 15.15 -0.40
C GLU A 146 -2.77 14.97 -1.89
N LEU A 147 -3.61 14.22 -2.58
CA LEU A 147 -3.50 13.99 -4.02
C LEU A 147 -4.71 14.61 -4.71
N VAL A 148 -4.43 15.32 -5.79
CA VAL A 148 -5.47 15.87 -6.66
C VAL A 148 -5.39 15.18 -8.00
N ARG A 149 -6.49 14.58 -8.43
CA ARG A 149 -6.57 13.96 -9.76
C ARG A 149 -6.48 15.04 -10.83
N PRO A 150 -5.78 14.78 -11.92
CA PRO A 150 -5.89 15.64 -13.08
C PRO A 150 -7.35 15.65 -13.56
N THR A 151 -7.90 16.82 -13.78
CA THR A 151 -9.21 16.95 -14.42
C THR A 151 -9.09 16.34 -15.82
N PRO A 152 -9.96 15.41 -16.21
CA PRO A 152 -9.95 14.93 -17.60
C PRO A 152 -10.15 16.12 -18.55
N PRO A 153 -9.44 16.13 -19.69
CA PRO A 153 -9.56 17.20 -20.69
C PRO A 153 -10.95 17.27 -21.29
#